data_574a77b94b666ae6e4f45fc290f594af
#
_entry.id   574a77b94b666ae6e4f45fc290f594af
#
_cell.length_a   1.000
_cell.length_b   1.000
_cell.length_c   1.000
_cell.angle_alpha   90.00
_cell.angle_beta   90.00
_cell.angle_gamma   90.00
#
_symmetry.space_group_name_H-M   'P 1'
#
loop_
_entity.id
_entity.type
_entity.pdbx_description
1 polymer ?
#
loop_
_entity_poly.entity_id
_entity_poly.type
_entity_poly.pdbx_seq_one_letter_code
_entity_poly.pdbx_strand_id
1 'polypeptide(L)'
;MSATTTSGTDRKLLAALRRKLGPLPIALVLRDTRDVPETSEPIVATVRFQDRPALLSLAKDPDRGFGDAYSAGRVEVDGDLVRSLECVYLSRGGISRWHKFLLAKWLDWLQNNTRRGSRANIHHHYDLSNDFYRLWLDERMLYTCAYFPTLEASLEAAQEAKMEMVCRKLRLRPGETVVETGCGWGALAIYMAQHYGVRVKAFNISHEQITYARQWAKREGLTGKVEFIEDDYRNLSDKFDVFCSVGMLEHVGRNHYYEFSRVIRRAIGDTGRGFLHYIGRNSARPLNAWIRERIFPGGYPPSLRESMDVFEPQNFSVLDVENLRMHYAKTLEHWLARFESSFDTVVRMKGLEFARAWRLYLCGSVAAFRTGSLQLFQVLFAGSRSPFIVWTREHLYVPFEEDTDRELWTRAM
;
A
#
# COMPACT_ATOMS: atom_id res chain seq x y z
N MET A 1 -31.23 -7.21 -43.78
CA MET A 1 -29.85 -7.18 -44.29
C MET A 1 -28.99 -6.13 -43.58
N SER A 2 -28.66 -6.35 -42.32
CA SER A 2 -27.80 -5.36 -41.55
C SER A 2 -26.74 -6.01 -40.63
N ALA A 3 -26.50 -7.31 -40.72
CA ALA A 3 -25.58 -8.02 -39.84
C ALA A 3 -24.12 -8.05 -40.32
N THR A 4 -23.86 -7.87 -41.61
CA THR A 4 -22.54 -8.07 -42.22
C THR A 4 -21.58 -6.86 -42.06
N THR A 5 -22.11 -5.65 -41.98
CA THR A 5 -21.28 -4.41 -41.86
C THR A 5 -20.75 -4.19 -40.45
N THR A 6 -21.45 -4.70 -39.41
CA THR A 6 -21.07 -4.57 -37.99
C THR A 6 -19.83 -5.41 -37.67
N SER A 7 -19.71 -6.61 -38.22
CA SER A 7 -18.59 -7.56 -37.97
C SER A 7 -17.23 -7.04 -38.47
N GLY A 8 -17.19 -6.37 -39.64
CA GLY A 8 -15.94 -5.86 -40.22
C GLY A 8 -15.32 -4.70 -39.40
N THR A 9 -16.15 -3.80 -38.88
CA THR A 9 -15.71 -2.69 -38.03
C THR A 9 -15.23 -3.20 -36.68
N ASP A 10 -15.94 -4.12 -36.04
CA ASP A 10 -15.58 -4.68 -34.74
C ASP A 10 -14.26 -5.46 -34.83
N ARG A 11 -14.02 -6.21 -35.90
CA ARG A 11 -12.74 -6.85 -36.17
C ARG A 11 -11.59 -5.84 -36.29
N LYS A 12 -11.78 -4.75 -37.02
CA LYS A 12 -10.77 -3.68 -37.14
C LYS A 12 -10.45 -3.02 -35.79
N LEU A 13 -11.45 -2.78 -34.94
CA LEU A 13 -11.29 -2.22 -33.62
C LEU A 13 -10.51 -3.15 -32.68
N LEU A 14 -10.87 -4.44 -32.65
CA LEU A 14 -10.16 -5.45 -31.86
C LEU A 14 -8.71 -5.60 -32.34
N ALA A 15 -8.46 -5.67 -33.65
CA ALA A 15 -7.11 -5.73 -34.21
C ALA A 15 -6.27 -4.48 -33.88
N ALA A 16 -6.87 -3.30 -33.84
CA ALA A 16 -6.20 -2.08 -33.42
C ALA A 16 -5.83 -2.10 -31.93
N LEU A 17 -6.71 -2.61 -31.06
CA LEU A 17 -6.43 -2.80 -29.65
C LEU A 17 -5.34 -3.87 -29.44
N ARG A 18 -5.41 -5.00 -30.16
CA ARG A 18 -4.40 -6.07 -30.14
C ARG A 18 -3.00 -5.54 -30.44
N ARG A 19 -2.84 -4.71 -31.47
CA ARG A 19 -1.55 -4.10 -31.82
C ARG A 19 -0.97 -3.27 -30.68
N LYS A 20 -1.81 -2.61 -29.87
CA LYS A 20 -1.36 -1.86 -28.69
C LYS A 20 -1.00 -2.75 -27.51
N LEU A 21 -1.72 -3.83 -27.30
CA LEU A 21 -1.50 -4.77 -26.20
C LEU A 21 -0.34 -5.74 -26.47
N GLY A 22 -0.04 -6.00 -27.75
CA GLY A 22 0.93 -7.04 -28.15
C GLY A 22 0.37 -8.46 -28.02
N PRO A 23 1.24 -9.49 -28.09
CA PRO A 23 0.85 -10.90 -28.11
C PRO A 23 0.57 -11.46 -26.70
N LEU A 24 -0.16 -10.70 -25.86
CA LEU A 24 -0.57 -11.20 -24.54
C LEU A 24 -1.49 -12.40 -24.65
N PRO A 25 -1.40 -13.41 -23.76
CA PRO A 25 -2.25 -14.60 -23.76
C PRO A 25 -3.67 -14.30 -23.24
N ILE A 26 -4.27 -13.25 -23.81
CA ILE A 26 -5.62 -12.75 -23.46
C ILE A 26 -6.42 -12.63 -24.75
N ALA A 27 -7.53 -13.38 -24.84
CA ALA A 27 -8.46 -13.23 -25.93
C ALA A 27 -9.34 -11.98 -25.75
N LEU A 28 -9.71 -11.33 -26.84
CA LEU A 28 -10.59 -10.17 -26.84
C LEU A 28 -11.89 -10.51 -27.57
N VAL A 29 -13.01 -10.08 -27.01
CA VAL A 29 -14.34 -10.30 -27.60
C VAL A 29 -15.11 -8.99 -27.60
N LEU A 30 -15.68 -8.62 -28.73
CA LEU A 30 -16.63 -7.53 -28.85
C LEU A 30 -17.88 -8.06 -29.56
N ARG A 31 -18.98 -8.20 -28.83
CA ARG A 31 -20.22 -8.87 -29.32
C ARG A 31 -19.89 -10.30 -29.82
N ASP A 32 -20.18 -10.61 -31.09
CA ASP A 32 -19.94 -11.91 -31.72
C ASP A 32 -18.54 -12.03 -32.35
N THR A 33 -17.75 -10.93 -32.31
CA THR A 33 -16.41 -10.92 -32.92
C THR A 33 -15.37 -11.28 -31.87
N ARG A 34 -14.53 -12.26 -32.14
CA ARG A 34 -13.45 -12.74 -31.28
C ARG A 34 -12.09 -12.50 -31.96
N ASP A 35 -11.13 -12.03 -31.16
CA ASP A 35 -9.73 -11.92 -31.52
C ASP A 35 -8.90 -12.76 -30.52
N VAL A 36 -8.18 -13.74 -31.05
CA VAL A 36 -7.31 -14.62 -30.26
C VAL A 36 -5.87 -14.30 -30.64
N PRO A 37 -4.96 -14.08 -29.68
CA PRO A 37 -3.57 -13.78 -29.99
C PRO A 37 -2.85 -15.00 -30.59
N GLU A 38 -1.91 -14.73 -31.48
CA GLU A 38 -0.92 -15.72 -31.90
C GLU A 38 0.15 -15.82 -30.81
N THR A 39 0.03 -16.80 -29.93
CA THR A 39 0.94 -17.05 -28.81
C THR A 39 1.08 -18.55 -28.56
N SER A 40 2.26 -18.99 -28.12
CA SER A 40 2.49 -20.35 -27.65
C SER A 40 2.01 -20.60 -26.23
N GLU A 41 1.67 -19.54 -25.49
CA GLU A 41 1.17 -19.65 -24.12
C GLU A 41 -0.34 -19.94 -24.11
N PRO A 42 -0.84 -20.72 -23.15
CA PRO A 42 -2.28 -20.93 -23.00
C PRO A 42 -2.99 -19.61 -22.66
N ILE A 43 -4.18 -19.42 -23.25
CA ILE A 43 -5.02 -18.25 -22.98
C ILE A 43 -5.44 -18.25 -21.50
N VAL A 44 -5.04 -17.21 -20.77
CA VAL A 44 -5.30 -17.06 -19.32
C VAL A 44 -6.68 -16.45 -19.04
N ALA A 45 -7.19 -15.64 -19.96
CA ALA A 45 -8.52 -15.04 -19.86
C ALA A 45 -9.07 -14.54 -21.19
N THR A 46 -10.37 -14.31 -21.21
CA THR A 46 -11.10 -13.64 -22.30
C THR A 46 -11.69 -12.33 -21.76
N VAL A 47 -11.29 -11.20 -22.36
CA VAL A 47 -11.85 -9.87 -22.06
C VAL A 47 -13.00 -9.59 -23.03
N ARG A 48 -14.22 -9.47 -22.50
CA ARG A 48 -15.44 -9.20 -23.25
C ARG A 48 -15.85 -7.74 -23.10
N PHE A 49 -16.00 -7.07 -24.23
CA PHE A 49 -16.57 -5.72 -24.32
C PHE A 49 -18.04 -5.80 -24.66
N GLN A 50 -18.89 -5.21 -23.83
CA GLN A 50 -20.34 -5.16 -24.08
C GLN A 50 -20.68 -4.26 -25.28
N ASP A 51 -19.88 -3.20 -25.47
CA ASP A 51 -20.10 -2.20 -26.53
C ASP A 51 -18.79 -1.58 -27.05
N ARG A 52 -18.89 -0.91 -28.21
CA ARG A 52 -17.76 -0.20 -28.84
C ARG A 52 -17.20 0.94 -27.96
N PRO A 53 -18.01 1.80 -27.30
CA PRO A 53 -17.48 2.81 -26.42
C PRO A 53 -16.59 2.28 -25.30
N ALA A 54 -16.88 1.10 -24.70
CA ALA A 54 -16.03 0.47 -23.70
C ALA A 54 -14.66 0.09 -24.28
N LEU A 55 -14.62 -0.47 -25.48
CA LEU A 55 -13.37 -0.79 -26.18
C LEU A 55 -12.60 0.49 -26.56
N LEU A 56 -13.27 1.53 -27.06
CA LEU A 56 -12.66 2.80 -27.44
C LEU A 56 -12.11 3.55 -26.21
N SER A 57 -12.77 3.49 -25.06
CA SER A 57 -12.28 4.09 -23.82
C SER A 57 -10.95 3.45 -23.39
N LEU A 58 -10.85 2.12 -23.45
CA LEU A 58 -9.61 1.40 -23.20
C LEU A 58 -8.51 1.75 -24.23
N ALA A 59 -8.87 1.87 -25.49
CA ALA A 59 -7.91 2.24 -26.54
C ALA A 59 -7.38 3.66 -26.39
N LYS A 60 -8.19 4.60 -25.86
CA LYS A 60 -7.84 6.01 -25.64
C LYS A 60 -7.00 6.21 -24.38
N ASP A 61 -7.45 5.64 -23.27
CA ASP A 61 -6.80 5.71 -21.95
C ASP A 61 -6.86 4.33 -21.30
N PRO A 62 -5.83 3.50 -21.46
CA PRO A 62 -5.85 2.13 -20.93
C PRO A 62 -6.00 2.05 -19.42
N ASP A 63 -5.48 3.03 -18.69
CA ASP A 63 -5.51 3.02 -17.24
C ASP A 63 -6.91 3.32 -16.70
N ARG A 64 -7.55 4.42 -17.15
CA ARG A 64 -8.92 4.78 -16.73
C ARG A 64 -9.98 3.94 -17.44
N GLY A 65 -9.83 3.79 -18.75
CA GLY A 65 -10.84 3.17 -19.61
C GLY A 65 -11.14 1.72 -19.22
N PHE A 66 -10.12 0.93 -18.84
CA PHE A 66 -10.35 -0.41 -18.35
C PHE A 66 -11.02 -0.40 -16.97
N GLY A 67 -10.48 0.38 -16.03
CA GLY A 67 -11.00 0.40 -14.67
C GLY A 67 -12.45 0.86 -14.58
N ASP A 68 -12.80 1.96 -15.23
CA ASP A 68 -14.17 2.49 -15.23
C ASP A 68 -15.14 1.55 -15.98
N ALA A 69 -14.74 1.00 -17.14
CA ALA A 69 -15.59 0.08 -17.89
C ALA A 69 -15.79 -1.27 -17.18
N TYR A 70 -14.77 -1.80 -16.52
CA TYR A 70 -14.89 -3.01 -15.70
C TYR A 70 -15.80 -2.78 -14.49
N SER A 71 -15.62 -1.69 -13.78
CA SER A 71 -16.45 -1.34 -12.62
C SER A 71 -17.93 -1.20 -13.00
N ALA A 72 -18.21 -0.53 -14.11
CA ALA A 72 -19.56 -0.34 -14.63
C ALA A 72 -20.18 -1.59 -15.31
N GLY A 73 -19.49 -2.74 -15.31
CA GLY A 73 -19.99 -3.96 -15.96
C GLY A 73 -19.97 -3.95 -17.49
N ARG A 74 -19.32 -2.95 -18.10
CA ARG A 74 -19.21 -2.85 -19.57
C ARG A 74 -18.04 -3.64 -20.16
N VAL A 75 -17.15 -4.10 -19.28
CA VAL A 75 -16.08 -5.05 -19.57
C VAL A 75 -16.17 -6.20 -18.57
N GLU A 76 -16.18 -7.42 -19.08
CA GLU A 76 -16.10 -8.65 -18.31
C GLU A 76 -14.77 -9.36 -18.58
N VAL A 77 -14.26 -10.06 -17.59
CA VAL A 77 -13.06 -10.89 -17.70
C VAL A 77 -13.41 -12.31 -17.28
N ASP A 78 -13.50 -13.19 -18.27
CA ASP A 78 -13.71 -14.63 -18.05
C ASP A 78 -12.34 -15.30 -17.91
N GLY A 79 -12.02 -15.84 -16.76
CA GLY A 79 -10.74 -16.44 -16.42
C GLY A 79 -10.04 -15.75 -15.25
N ASP A 80 -8.73 -15.90 -15.15
CA ASP A 80 -7.94 -15.36 -14.05
C ASP A 80 -7.60 -13.88 -14.25
N LEU A 81 -8.31 -12.99 -13.50
CA LEU A 81 -8.10 -11.55 -13.57
C LEU A 81 -6.70 -11.14 -13.05
N VAL A 82 -6.19 -11.78 -11.97
CA VAL A 82 -4.86 -11.49 -11.43
C VAL A 82 -3.80 -11.83 -12.48
N ARG A 83 -3.85 -13.05 -13.05
CA ARG A 83 -2.89 -13.49 -14.05
C ARG A 83 -2.94 -12.62 -15.32
N SER A 84 -4.13 -12.19 -15.73
CA SER A 84 -4.30 -11.26 -16.85
C SER A 84 -3.58 -9.93 -16.61
N LEU A 85 -3.72 -9.38 -15.41
CA LEU A 85 -3.06 -8.13 -15.01
C LEU A 85 -1.54 -8.31 -14.86
N GLU A 86 -1.06 -9.48 -14.39
CA GLU A 86 0.37 -9.82 -14.39
C GLU A 86 0.95 -9.76 -15.81
N CYS A 87 0.29 -10.39 -16.78
CA CYS A 87 0.71 -10.35 -18.19
C CYS A 87 0.81 -8.91 -18.71
N VAL A 88 -0.18 -8.06 -18.40
CA VAL A 88 -0.16 -6.63 -18.76
C VAL A 88 0.99 -5.88 -18.09
N TYR A 89 1.25 -6.11 -16.80
CA TYR A 89 2.36 -5.44 -16.10
C TYR A 89 3.73 -5.85 -16.63
N LEU A 90 3.93 -7.13 -16.94
CA LEU A 90 5.18 -7.65 -17.49
C LEU A 90 5.44 -7.13 -18.90
N SER A 91 4.41 -6.97 -19.73
CA SER A 91 4.56 -6.45 -21.10
C SER A 91 4.91 -4.97 -21.16
N ARG A 92 4.54 -4.20 -20.14
CA ARG A 92 4.78 -2.74 -20.10
C ARG A 92 6.24 -2.31 -19.87
N GLY A 93 7.18 -3.25 -19.81
CA GLY A 93 8.61 -2.98 -19.60
C GLY A 93 9.29 -2.11 -20.69
N GLY A 94 8.63 -1.84 -21.82
CA GLY A 94 9.20 -1.19 -23.00
C GLY A 94 8.71 0.22 -23.37
N ILE A 95 7.79 0.85 -22.61
CA ILE A 95 7.26 2.16 -23.03
C ILE A 95 8.25 3.30 -22.71
N SER A 96 8.67 4.01 -23.76
CA SER A 96 9.61 5.15 -23.82
C SER A 96 9.68 6.03 -22.56
N ARG A 97 10.89 6.11 -21.97
CA ARG A 97 11.21 6.80 -20.69
C ARG A 97 11.04 8.32 -20.74
N TRP A 98 11.20 8.98 -21.90
CA TRP A 98 11.32 10.43 -22.01
C TRP A 98 9.98 11.18 -21.89
N HIS A 99 8.93 10.72 -22.54
CA HIS A 99 7.61 11.36 -22.46
C HIS A 99 6.96 11.23 -21.09
N LYS A 100 7.29 10.15 -20.35
CA LYS A 100 6.79 9.93 -19.00
C LYS A 100 7.44 10.83 -17.95
N PHE A 101 8.70 11.24 -18.16
CA PHE A 101 9.43 12.09 -17.20
C PHE A 101 8.91 13.54 -17.18
N LEU A 102 8.60 14.13 -18.34
CA LEU A 102 8.04 15.48 -18.42
C LEU A 102 6.60 15.52 -17.88
N LEU A 103 5.81 14.49 -18.19
CA LEU A 103 4.44 14.35 -17.68
C LEU A 103 4.43 14.12 -16.18
N ALA A 104 5.39 13.35 -15.64
CA ALA A 104 5.52 13.10 -14.20
C ALA A 104 5.82 14.40 -13.43
N LYS A 105 6.75 15.26 -13.91
CA LYS A 105 7.03 16.57 -13.31
C LYS A 105 5.81 17.50 -13.30
N TRP A 106 5.02 17.50 -14.36
CA TRP A 106 3.80 18.31 -14.44
C TRP A 106 2.70 17.77 -13.51
N LEU A 107 2.58 16.44 -13.38
CA LEU A 107 1.64 15.79 -12.46
C LEU A 107 2.06 15.94 -10.99
N ASP A 108 3.36 15.95 -10.67
CA ASP A 108 3.87 16.23 -9.33
C ASP A 108 3.50 17.65 -8.87
N TRP A 109 3.48 18.62 -9.79
CA TRP A 109 3.02 19.98 -9.47
C TRP A 109 1.52 20.04 -9.14
N LEU A 110 0.69 19.14 -9.72
CA LEU A 110 -0.74 19.03 -9.43
C LEU A 110 -1.05 18.24 -8.15
N GLN A 111 -0.08 17.50 -7.61
CA GLN A 111 -0.24 16.67 -6.38
C GLN A 111 0.12 17.46 -5.11
N ASN A 112 -0.62 18.52 -4.82
CA ASN A 112 -0.43 19.25 -3.57
C ASN A 112 -1.24 18.59 -2.45
N ASN A 113 -0.61 17.67 -1.69
CA ASN A 113 -1.17 17.13 -0.45
C ASN A 113 -1.07 18.19 0.68
N THR A 114 -1.77 19.31 0.48
CA THR A 114 -1.95 20.31 1.52
C THR A 114 -2.70 19.71 2.72
N ARG A 115 -2.67 20.34 3.90
CA ARG A 115 -3.42 19.90 5.09
C ARG A 115 -4.90 19.66 4.80
N ARG A 116 -5.55 20.50 3.98
CA ARG A 116 -6.95 20.33 3.54
C ARG A 116 -7.10 19.19 2.54
N GLY A 117 -6.18 19.08 1.58
CA GLY A 117 -6.18 18.01 0.57
C GLY A 117 -5.96 16.63 1.19
N SER A 118 -5.03 16.49 2.14
CA SER A 118 -4.78 15.23 2.85
C SER A 118 -6.02 14.75 3.63
N ARG A 119 -6.73 15.66 4.34
CA ARG A 119 -7.97 15.30 5.04
C ARG A 119 -9.04 14.83 4.05
N ALA A 120 -9.31 15.57 2.97
CA ALA A 120 -10.33 15.20 1.97
C ALA A 120 -10.01 13.84 1.30
N ASN A 121 -8.74 13.60 0.97
CA ASN A 121 -8.29 12.36 0.33
C ASN A 121 -8.44 11.14 1.26
N ILE A 122 -8.13 11.30 2.55
CA ILE A 122 -8.25 10.23 3.54
C ILE A 122 -9.71 9.96 3.86
N HIS A 123 -10.55 10.98 4.02
CA HIS A 123 -12.00 10.80 4.18
C HIS A 123 -12.60 10.01 3.02
N HIS A 124 -12.23 10.29 1.79
CA HIS A 124 -12.76 9.57 0.62
C HIS A 124 -12.44 8.07 0.64
N HIS A 125 -11.26 7.68 1.10
CA HIS A 125 -10.81 6.27 1.09
C HIS A 125 -11.17 5.52 2.38
N TYR A 126 -11.01 6.15 3.57
CA TYR A 126 -11.13 5.46 4.86
C TYR A 126 -12.51 5.59 5.51
N ASP A 127 -13.41 6.46 5.01
CA ASP A 127 -14.80 6.58 5.51
C ASP A 127 -15.74 5.52 4.89
N LEU A 128 -15.21 4.39 4.43
CA LEU A 128 -16.00 3.28 3.87
C LEU A 128 -16.76 2.45 4.92
N SER A 129 -16.66 2.78 6.19
CA SER A 129 -17.15 2.11 7.40
C SER A 129 -16.28 0.95 7.90
N ASN A 130 -16.19 0.82 9.22
CA ASN A 130 -15.46 -0.28 9.87
C ASN A 130 -16.03 -1.64 9.49
N ASP A 131 -17.35 -1.74 9.28
CA ASP A 131 -18.01 -3.00 8.91
C ASP A 131 -17.60 -3.50 7.53
N PHE A 132 -17.34 -2.59 6.58
CA PHE A 132 -16.80 -2.97 5.29
C PHE A 132 -15.38 -3.55 5.40
N TYR A 133 -14.50 -2.92 6.20
CA TYR A 133 -13.13 -3.40 6.38
C TYR A 133 -13.06 -4.73 7.12
N ARG A 134 -13.95 -4.98 8.10
CA ARG A 134 -14.05 -6.25 8.82
C ARG A 134 -14.36 -7.45 7.94
N LEU A 135 -14.96 -7.26 6.77
CA LEU A 135 -15.29 -8.35 5.86
C LEU A 135 -14.06 -9.03 5.28
N TRP A 136 -12.92 -8.35 5.21
CA TRP A 136 -11.75 -8.86 4.48
C TRP A 136 -10.38 -8.57 5.14
N LEU A 137 -10.27 -7.69 6.10
CA LEU A 137 -9.07 -7.55 6.93
C LEU A 137 -8.97 -8.68 7.97
N ASP A 138 -7.85 -8.70 8.69
CA ASP A 138 -7.66 -9.51 9.89
C ASP A 138 -8.47 -8.95 11.08
N GLU A 139 -8.57 -9.73 12.17
CA GLU A 139 -9.33 -9.35 13.37
C GLU A 139 -8.85 -8.05 14.03
N ARG A 140 -7.58 -7.69 13.86
CA ARG A 140 -6.97 -6.46 14.38
C ARG A 140 -7.10 -5.27 13.43
N MET A 141 -7.78 -5.43 12.31
CA MET A 141 -8.03 -4.37 11.32
C MET A 141 -6.75 -3.74 10.75
N LEU A 142 -5.73 -4.54 10.47
CA LEU A 142 -4.47 -4.06 9.91
C LEU A 142 -4.54 -3.96 8.39
N TYR A 143 -4.64 -2.74 7.87
CA TYR A 143 -4.68 -2.47 6.42
C TYR A 143 -3.29 -2.14 5.86
N THR A 144 -2.31 -2.96 6.21
CA THR A 144 -0.92 -2.87 5.80
C THR A 144 -0.33 -4.27 5.60
N CYS A 145 0.82 -4.37 4.94
CA CYS A 145 1.49 -5.64 4.68
C CYS A 145 1.73 -6.43 5.97
N ALA A 146 1.37 -7.71 5.96
CA ALA A 146 1.72 -8.69 6.98
C ALA A 146 3.16 -9.24 6.77
N TYR A 147 3.72 -9.88 7.77
CA TYR A 147 4.98 -10.62 7.68
C TYR A 147 4.70 -12.10 7.89
N PHE A 148 4.93 -12.92 6.87
CA PHE A 148 4.67 -14.36 6.91
C PHE A 148 5.95 -15.10 7.30
N PRO A 149 6.08 -15.61 8.53
CA PRO A 149 7.25 -16.40 8.93
C PRO A 149 7.36 -17.69 8.13
N THR A 150 6.22 -18.27 7.76
CA THR A 150 6.10 -19.42 6.84
C THR A 150 5.04 -19.15 5.79
N LEU A 151 5.07 -19.88 4.68
CA LEU A 151 4.08 -19.71 3.61
C LEU A 151 2.67 -20.14 4.04
N GLU A 152 2.54 -20.97 5.06
CA GLU A 152 1.27 -21.52 5.55
C GLU A 152 0.66 -20.70 6.69
N ALA A 153 1.37 -19.67 7.17
CA ALA A 153 0.85 -18.84 8.25
C ALA A 153 -0.49 -18.18 7.86
N SER A 154 -1.43 -18.12 8.81
CA SER A 154 -2.68 -17.39 8.62
C SER A 154 -2.43 -15.88 8.53
N LEU A 155 -3.41 -15.13 8.02
CA LEU A 155 -3.30 -13.67 7.97
C LEU A 155 -3.16 -13.06 9.37
N GLU A 156 -3.89 -13.57 10.36
CA GLU A 156 -3.83 -13.14 11.75
C GLU A 156 -2.43 -13.34 12.34
N ALA A 157 -1.88 -14.56 12.22
CA ALA A 157 -0.52 -14.87 12.69
C ALA A 157 0.54 -14.02 11.96
N ALA A 158 0.38 -13.80 10.65
CA ALA A 158 1.29 -12.98 9.87
C ALA A 158 1.22 -11.48 10.22
N GLN A 159 0.04 -10.97 10.57
CA GLN A 159 -0.10 -9.59 11.05
C GLN A 159 0.47 -9.41 12.46
N GLU A 160 0.32 -10.39 13.34
CA GLU A 160 0.96 -10.38 14.66
C GLU A 160 2.48 -10.43 14.51
N ALA A 161 3.00 -11.33 13.68
CA ALA A 161 4.43 -11.43 13.38
C ALA A 161 5.00 -10.12 12.77
N LYS A 162 4.20 -9.38 11.98
CA LYS A 162 4.60 -8.06 11.49
C LYS A 162 4.75 -7.04 12.61
N MET A 163 3.81 -7.00 13.56
CA MET A 163 3.90 -6.08 14.70
C MET A 163 5.10 -6.41 15.58
N GLU A 164 5.32 -7.70 15.84
CA GLU A 164 6.50 -8.18 16.56
C GLU A 164 7.81 -7.80 15.86
N MET A 165 7.91 -8.01 14.54
CA MET A 165 9.09 -7.65 13.76
C MET A 165 9.38 -6.14 13.79
N VAL A 166 8.36 -5.29 13.75
CA VAL A 166 8.51 -3.83 13.91
C VAL A 166 9.10 -3.49 15.27
N CYS A 167 8.57 -4.10 16.34
CA CYS A 167 9.06 -3.89 17.70
C CYS A 167 10.51 -4.34 17.89
N ARG A 168 10.87 -5.51 17.32
CA ARG A 168 12.26 -6.02 17.33
C ARG A 168 13.21 -5.13 16.55
N LYS A 169 12.85 -4.69 15.36
CA LYS A 169 13.66 -3.74 14.57
C LYS A 169 13.90 -2.44 15.34
N LEU A 170 12.88 -1.93 16.00
CA LEU A 170 12.97 -0.77 16.84
C LEU A 170 13.69 -1.04 18.18
N ARG A 171 13.90 -2.31 18.56
CA ARG A 171 14.47 -2.70 19.87
C ARG A 171 13.79 -1.97 21.00
N LEU A 172 12.46 -2.01 21.05
CA LEU A 172 11.67 -1.32 22.06
C LEU A 172 11.99 -1.84 23.46
N ARG A 173 12.09 -0.90 24.42
CA ARG A 173 12.38 -1.20 25.82
C ARG A 173 11.28 -0.65 26.72
N PRO A 174 10.96 -1.35 27.82
CA PRO A 174 9.97 -0.88 28.77
C PRO A 174 10.26 0.54 29.26
N GLY A 175 9.22 1.38 29.32
CA GLY A 175 9.31 2.77 29.77
C GLY A 175 9.64 3.79 28.69
N GLU A 176 10.14 3.37 27.51
CA GLU A 176 10.37 4.29 26.38
C GLU A 176 9.07 4.92 25.88
N THR A 177 9.23 6.07 25.23
CA THR A 177 8.15 6.80 24.57
C THR A 177 8.22 6.63 23.06
N VAL A 178 7.10 6.25 22.45
CA VAL A 178 6.97 6.04 21.02
C VAL A 178 5.95 7.00 20.43
N VAL A 179 6.27 7.63 19.31
CA VAL A 179 5.27 8.28 18.47
C VAL A 179 5.00 7.44 17.24
N GLU A 180 3.73 7.12 17.00
CA GLU A 180 3.26 6.48 15.78
C GLU A 180 2.46 7.48 14.94
N THR A 181 2.82 7.63 13.66
CA THR A 181 2.08 8.48 12.72
C THR A 181 1.39 7.64 11.66
N GLY A 182 0.07 7.84 11.50
CA GLY A 182 -0.75 7.00 10.64
C GLY A 182 -1.15 5.67 11.30
N CYS A 183 -1.63 5.72 12.55
CA CYS A 183 -1.86 4.52 13.38
C CYS A 183 -3.05 3.63 12.93
N GLY A 184 -3.82 4.02 11.92
CA GLY A 184 -4.99 3.27 11.50
C GLY A 184 -5.98 3.07 12.67
N TRP A 185 -6.44 1.83 12.88
CA TRP A 185 -7.33 1.44 14.00
C TRP A 185 -6.59 1.16 15.32
N GLY A 186 -5.28 1.43 15.39
CA GLY A 186 -4.51 1.44 16.63
C GLY A 186 -3.84 0.12 17.01
N ALA A 187 -3.89 -0.89 16.16
CA ALA A 187 -3.40 -2.23 16.50
C ALA A 187 -1.91 -2.25 16.91
N LEU A 188 -1.04 -1.57 16.16
CA LEU A 188 0.39 -1.55 16.45
C LEU A 188 0.69 -0.78 17.75
N ALA A 189 0.06 0.38 17.98
CA ALA A 189 0.22 1.15 19.22
C ALA A 189 -0.18 0.33 20.45
N ILE A 190 -1.31 -0.37 20.37
CA ILE A 190 -1.79 -1.27 21.43
C ILE A 190 -0.80 -2.41 21.65
N TYR A 191 -0.33 -3.07 20.59
CA TYR A 191 0.65 -4.15 20.64
C TYR A 191 1.95 -3.72 21.33
N MET A 192 2.53 -2.58 20.91
CA MET A 192 3.74 -2.02 21.52
C MET A 192 3.57 -1.78 23.03
N ALA A 193 2.43 -1.21 23.44
CA ALA A 193 2.17 -0.93 24.84
C ALA A 193 1.95 -2.18 25.70
N GLN A 194 1.28 -3.21 25.14
CA GLN A 194 0.99 -4.47 25.81
C GLN A 194 2.25 -5.32 25.98
N HIS A 195 2.99 -5.54 24.91
CA HIS A 195 4.07 -6.53 24.86
C HIS A 195 5.44 -5.95 25.23
N TYR A 196 5.65 -4.65 25.01
CA TYR A 196 6.94 -4.00 25.23
C TYR A 196 6.94 -2.98 26.37
N GLY A 197 5.78 -2.70 26.97
CA GLY A 197 5.68 -1.81 28.13
C GLY A 197 6.02 -0.35 27.83
N VAL A 198 5.97 0.07 26.58
CA VAL A 198 6.22 1.44 26.14
C VAL A 198 4.98 2.33 26.29
N ARG A 199 5.17 3.65 26.29
CA ARG A 199 4.10 4.64 26.19
C ARG A 199 4.01 5.13 24.75
N VAL A 200 2.81 5.07 24.15
CA VAL A 200 2.62 5.41 22.75
C VAL A 200 1.70 6.61 22.58
N LYS A 201 2.14 7.60 21.81
CA LYS A 201 1.30 8.66 21.25
C LYS A 201 1.07 8.37 19.76
N ALA A 202 -0.19 8.13 19.37
CA ALA A 202 -0.54 7.65 18.04
C ALA A 202 -1.43 8.66 17.31
N PHE A 203 -0.95 9.16 16.17
CA PHE A 203 -1.62 10.20 15.38
C PHE A 203 -2.33 9.61 14.17
N ASN A 204 -3.54 10.08 13.93
CA ASN A 204 -4.29 9.83 12.70
C ASN A 204 -5.29 10.96 12.45
N ILE A 205 -5.66 11.19 11.21
CA ILE A 205 -6.65 12.22 10.82
C ILE A 205 -8.04 11.66 10.51
N SER A 206 -8.23 10.34 10.55
CA SER A 206 -9.52 9.68 10.40
C SER A 206 -10.24 9.59 11.73
N HIS A 207 -11.38 10.27 11.84
CA HIS A 207 -12.23 10.25 13.03
C HIS A 207 -12.73 8.85 13.38
N GLU A 208 -13.19 8.10 12.38
CA GLU A 208 -13.70 6.73 12.54
C GLU A 208 -12.63 5.79 13.12
N GLN A 209 -11.41 5.86 12.57
CA GLN A 209 -10.31 5.03 13.04
C GLN A 209 -9.87 5.40 14.46
N ILE A 210 -9.75 6.69 14.77
CA ILE A 210 -9.36 7.15 16.11
C ILE A 210 -10.43 6.82 17.16
N THR A 211 -11.70 6.96 16.81
CA THR A 211 -12.80 6.60 17.72
C THR A 211 -12.76 5.11 18.06
N TYR A 212 -12.57 4.26 17.05
CA TYR A 212 -12.41 2.83 17.24
C TYR A 212 -11.18 2.49 18.11
N ALA A 213 -10.03 3.09 17.81
CA ALA A 213 -8.77 2.85 18.51
C ALA A 213 -8.86 3.23 20.01
N ARG A 214 -9.49 4.38 20.32
CA ARG A 214 -9.72 4.81 21.71
C ARG A 214 -10.62 3.83 22.48
N GLN A 215 -11.68 3.34 21.85
CA GLN A 215 -12.56 2.34 22.45
C GLN A 215 -11.82 1.01 22.69
N TRP A 216 -10.96 0.63 21.76
CA TRP A 216 -10.16 -0.59 21.90
C TRP A 216 -9.15 -0.46 23.04
N ALA A 217 -8.34 0.61 23.09
CA ALA A 217 -7.41 0.85 24.19
C ALA A 217 -8.09 0.87 25.55
N LYS A 218 -9.32 1.42 25.63
CA LYS A 218 -10.11 1.41 26.86
C LYS A 218 -10.52 -0.03 27.28
N ARG A 219 -10.95 -0.87 26.34
CA ARG A 219 -11.28 -2.28 26.62
C ARG A 219 -10.07 -3.09 27.13
N GLU A 220 -8.87 -2.77 26.58
CA GLU A 220 -7.61 -3.42 26.97
C GLU A 220 -6.99 -2.82 28.24
N GLY A 221 -7.60 -1.82 28.87
CA GLY A 221 -7.05 -1.18 30.08
C GLY A 221 -5.79 -0.33 29.83
N LEU A 222 -5.56 0.14 28.61
CA LEU A 222 -4.34 0.82 28.19
C LEU A 222 -4.46 2.35 28.11
N THR A 223 -5.53 2.94 28.64
CA THR A 223 -5.80 4.39 28.55
C THR A 223 -4.67 5.28 29.10
N GLY A 224 -3.87 4.76 30.04
CA GLY A 224 -2.70 5.48 30.59
C GLY A 224 -1.38 5.20 29.85
N LYS A 225 -1.37 4.25 28.90
CA LYS A 225 -0.17 3.87 28.13
C LYS A 225 -0.24 4.26 26.66
N VAL A 226 -1.45 4.32 26.08
CA VAL A 226 -1.66 4.69 24.68
C VAL A 226 -2.59 5.87 24.59
N GLU A 227 -2.13 6.94 23.96
CA GLU A 227 -2.90 8.15 23.66
C GLU A 227 -3.15 8.25 22.14
N PHE A 228 -4.41 8.18 21.71
CA PHE A 228 -4.79 8.35 20.31
C PHE A 228 -5.23 9.79 20.03
N ILE A 229 -4.53 10.44 19.09
CA ILE A 229 -4.69 11.86 18.76
C ILE A 229 -5.27 12.00 17.36
N GLU A 230 -6.44 12.61 17.25
CA GLU A 230 -7.06 12.98 15.98
C GLU A 230 -6.47 14.30 15.49
N ASP A 231 -5.28 14.23 14.88
CA ASP A 231 -4.60 15.42 14.36
C ASP A 231 -3.61 15.05 13.24
N ASP A 232 -3.18 16.09 12.53
CA ASP A 232 -2.14 15.99 11.51
C ASP A 232 -0.76 15.83 12.16
N TYR A 233 0.05 14.87 11.67
CA TYR A 233 1.41 14.62 12.18
C TYR A 233 2.31 15.87 12.17
N ARG A 234 2.03 16.85 11.31
CA ARG A 234 2.78 18.12 11.23
C ARG A 234 2.66 18.96 12.49
N ASN A 235 1.63 18.74 13.29
CA ASN A 235 1.41 19.41 14.58
C ASN A 235 2.14 18.73 15.74
N LEU A 236 2.83 17.62 15.50
CA LEU A 236 3.65 16.94 16.49
C LEU A 236 4.73 17.87 17.06
N SER A 237 4.72 18.11 18.37
CA SER A 237 5.65 19.02 19.07
C SER A 237 6.47 18.32 20.16
N ASP A 238 5.99 17.22 20.71
CA ASP A 238 6.62 16.52 21.83
C ASP A 238 7.89 15.77 21.41
N LYS A 239 8.67 15.34 22.42
CA LYS A 239 9.88 14.53 22.26
C LYS A 239 9.60 13.08 22.58
N PHE A 240 10.25 12.18 21.84
CA PHE A 240 10.10 10.73 21.96
C PHE A 240 11.45 10.04 21.78
N ASP A 241 11.56 8.83 22.31
CA ASP A 241 12.72 7.98 22.09
C ASP A 241 12.67 7.33 20.71
N VAL A 242 11.45 7.04 20.24
CA VAL A 242 11.21 6.25 19.03
C VAL A 242 10.13 6.88 18.15
N PHE A 243 10.37 6.88 16.82
CA PHE A 243 9.41 7.25 15.79
C PHE A 243 9.01 6.00 14.98
N CYS A 244 7.72 5.82 14.75
CA CYS A 244 7.19 4.72 13.91
C CYS A 244 6.14 5.24 12.94
N SER A 245 6.19 4.75 11.68
CA SER A 245 5.14 5.01 10.69
C SER A 245 5.02 3.84 9.72
N VAL A 246 3.79 3.35 9.55
CA VAL A 246 3.48 2.18 8.72
C VAL A 246 2.35 2.53 7.74
N GLY A 247 2.67 2.54 6.43
CA GLY A 247 1.68 2.79 5.36
C GLY A 247 1.20 4.24 5.27
N MET A 248 2.03 5.22 5.65
CA MET A 248 1.67 6.63 5.60
C MET A 248 2.47 7.43 4.56
N LEU A 249 3.74 7.07 4.29
CA LEU A 249 4.63 7.85 3.44
C LEU A 249 4.06 8.07 2.03
N GLU A 250 3.30 7.11 1.52
CA GLU A 250 2.59 7.16 0.24
C GLU A 250 1.56 8.29 0.17
N HIS A 251 1.05 8.72 1.32
CA HIS A 251 0.05 9.78 1.46
C HIS A 251 0.66 11.13 1.83
N VAL A 252 1.93 11.19 2.22
CA VAL A 252 2.66 12.43 2.52
C VAL A 252 2.85 13.25 1.24
N GLY A 253 3.23 12.60 0.14
CA GLY A 253 3.57 13.25 -1.11
C GLY A 253 5.00 13.80 -1.13
N ARG A 254 5.71 13.60 -2.24
CA ARG A 254 7.14 13.90 -2.38
C ARG A 254 7.52 15.34 -2.00
N ASN A 255 6.69 16.31 -2.36
CA ASN A 255 6.95 17.72 -2.06
C ASN A 255 6.96 18.04 -0.55
N HIS A 256 6.47 17.13 0.29
CA HIS A 256 6.40 17.27 1.74
C HIS A 256 7.40 16.37 2.51
N TYR A 257 8.29 15.63 1.82
CA TYR A 257 9.27 14.76 2.49
C TYR A 257 10.25 15.54 3.36
N TYR A 258 10.68 16.72 2.93
CA TYR A 258 11.52 17.59 3.75
C TYR A 258 10.80 18.09 5.00
N GLU A 259 9.52 18.48 4.90
CA GLU A 259 8.70 18.85 6.06
C GLU A 259 8.53 17.66 7.02
N PHE A 260 8.22 16.49 6.48
CA PHE A 260 8.10 15.24 7.24
C PHE A 260 9.41 14.89 7.96
N SER A 261 10.54 14.97 7.27
CA SER A 261 11.89 14.81 7.83
C SER A 261 12.13 15.71 9.03
N ARG A 262 11.76 17.00 8.94
CA ARG A 262 11.88 17.96 10.06
C ARG A 262 10.99 17.60 11.24
N VAL A 263 9.79 17.07 11.00
CA VAL A 263 8.90 16.58 12.06
C VAL A 263 9.55 15.42 12.80
N ILE A 264 10.08 14.44 12.07
CA ILE A 264 10.81 13.31 12.67
C ILE A 264 11.99 13.80 13.48
N ARG A 265 12.82 14.69 12.93
CA ARG A 265 13.98 15.24 13.61
C ARG A 265 13.61 15.97 14.90
N ARG A 266 12.53 16.75 14.88
CA ARG A 266 12.02 17.42 16.07
C ARG A 266 11.55 16.41 17.12
N ALA A 267 10.93 15.30 16.70
CA ALA A 267 10.42 14.27 17.59
C ALA A 267 11.51 13.46 18.28
N ILE A 268 12.48 12.93 17.55
CA ILE A 268 13.47 11.98 18.13
C ILE A 268 14.88 12.55 18.34
N GLY A 269 15.14 13.76 17.88
CA GLY A 269 16.45 14.41 18.06
C GLY A 269 17.61 13.66 17.39
N ASP A 270 18.82 13.78 18.00
CA ASP A 270 20.05 13.14 17.52
C ASP A 270 20.26 11.71 18.02
N THR A 271 19.59 11.34 19.09
CA THR A 271 19.84 10.09 19.82
C THR A 271 18.75 9.05 19.64
N GLY A 272 17.55 9.46 19.20
CA GLY A 272 16.44 8.55 18.97
C GLY A 272 16.59 7.71 17.70
N ARG A 273 15.64 6.82 17.50
CA ARG A 273 15.57 5.92 16.35
C ARG A 273 14.19 5.89 15.74
N GLY A 274 14.08 5.42 14.50
CA GLY A 274 12.79 5.39 13.83
C GLY A 274 12.67 4.31 12.78
N PHE A 275 11.44 4.06 12.38
CA PHE A 275 11.07 3.05 11.42
C PHE A 275 10.01 3.59 10.46
N LEU A 276 10.25 3.40 9.16
CA LEU A 276 9.28 3.66 8.10
C LEU A 276 8.99 2.37 7.33
N HIS A 277 7.70 2.09 7.13
CA HIS A 277 7.21 0.99 6.30
C HIS A 277 6.27 1.58 5.26
N TYR A 278 6.58 1.43 3.98
CA TYR A 278 5.82 2.06 2.92
C TYR A 278 5.88 1.27 1.61
N ILE A 279 4.82 1.42 0.79
CA ILE A 279 4.80 0.94 -0.59
C ILE A 279 5.72 1.83 -1.42
N GLY A 280 6.60 1.19 -2.19
CA GLY A 280 7.54 1.88 -3.05
C GLY A 280 7.60 1.30 -4.46
N ARG A 281 8.62 1.75 -5.21
CA ARG A 281 8.89 1.34 -6.59
C ARG A 281 10.38 1.28 -6.87
N ASN A 282 10.75 0.56 -7.93
CA ASN A 282 12.15 0.52 -8.40
C ASN A 282 12.58 1.81 -9.11
N SER A 283 11.65 2.61 -9.60
CA SER A 283 11.93 3.88 -10.28
C SER A 283 10.77 4.86 -10.11
N ALA A 284 11.12 6.16 -10.06
CA ALA A 284 10.15 7.25 -9.98
C ALA A 284 9.16 7.21 -11.13
N ARG A 285 7.88 7.13 -10.83
CA ARG A 285 6.76 7.20 -11.78
C ARG A 285 5.44 7.44 -11.04
N PRO A 286 4.45 8.09 -11.66
CA PRO A 286 3.14 8.29 -11.05
C PRO A 286 2.41 6.95 -10.83
N LEU A 287 1.50 6.93 -9.88
CA LEU A 287 0.56 5.84 -9.69
C LEU A 287 -0.34 5.71 -10.94
N ASN A 288 -0.85 4.51 -11.21
CA ASN A 288 -1.88 4.30 -12.23
C ASN A 288 -3.01 5.32 -12.06
N ALA A 289 -3.45 5.94 -13.15
CA ALA A 289 -4.37 7.06 -13.09
C ALA A 289 -5.72 6.68 -12.47
N TRP A 290 -6.24 5.49 -12.79
CA TRP A 290 -7.49 5.01 -12.23
C TRP A 290 -7.38 4.77 -10.71
N ILE A 291 -6.32 4.10 -10.25
CA ILE A 291 -6.05 3.89 -8.82
C ILE A 291 -5.95 5.22 -8.08
N ARG A 292 -5.20 6.20 -8.65
CA ARG A 292 -5.01 7.50 -8.05
C ARG A 292 -6.31 8.31 -7.94
N GLU A 293 -7.23 8.15 -8.88
CA GLU A 293 -8.46 8.95 -8.94
C GLU A 293 -9.64 8.27 -8.24
N ARG A 294 -9.70 6.93 -8.24
CA ARG A 294 -10.84 6.17 -7.74
C ARG A 294 -10.59 5.50 -6.38
N ILE A 295 -9.35 5.13 -6.07
CA ILE A 295 -9.01 4.35 -4.87
C ILE A 295 -8.17 5.18 -3.90
N PHE A 296 -7.01 5.72 -4.31
CA PHE A 296 -6.07 6.44 -3.46
C PHE A 296 -5.79 7.86 -3.97
N PRO A 297 -6.72 8.81 -3.80
CA PRO A 297 -6.48 10.20 -4.19
C PRO A 297 -5.19 10.74 -3.54
N GLY A 298 -4.32 11.35 -4.35
CA GLY A 298 -3.05 11.90 -3.88
C GLY A 298 -1.96 10.88 -3.53
N GLY A 299 -2.21 9.57 -3.66
CA GLY A 299 -1.22 8.53 -3.36
C GLY A 299 -0.01 8.55 -4.30
N TYR A 300 1.20 8.44 -3.73
CA TYR A 300 2.46 8.39 -4.46
C TYR A 300 3.42 7.39 -3.82
N PRO A 301 3.56 6.17 -4.36
CA PRO A 301 4.60 5.24 -3.94
C PRO A 301 5.98 5.73 -4.43
N PRO A 302 6.90 6.14 -3.54
CA PRO A 302 8.22 6.62 -3.95
C PRO A 302 9.14 5.48 -4.40
N SER A 303 10.16 5.81 -5.17
CA SER A 303 11.34 4.94 -5.27
C SER A 303 12.16 5.01 -3.97
N LEU A 304 12.99 3.98 -3.71
CA LEU A 304 13.89 4.00 -2.55
C LEU A 304 14.79 5.24 -2.57
N ARG A 305 15.28 5.65 -3.77
CA ARG A 305 16.04 6.87 -3.92
C ARG A 305 15.28 8.11 -3.47
N GLU A 306 14.00 8.24 -3.86
CA GLU A 306 13.19 9.40 -3.47
C GLU A 306 12.88 9.42 -1.98
N SER A 307 12.76 8.26 -1.32
CA SER A 307 12.54 8.21 0.13
C SER A 307 13.77 8.66 0.93
N MET A 308 14.98 8.70 0.33
CA MET A 308 16.16 9.26 0.99
C MET A 308 16.00 10.76 1.28
N ASP A 309 15.15 11.47 0.57
CA ASP A 309 14.79 12.88 0.87
C ASP A 309 14.15 13.03 2.28
N VAL A 310 13.76 11.92 2.94
CA VAL A 310 13.31 11.93 4.34
C VAL A 310 14.49 11.84 5.32
N PHE A 311 15.58 11.19 4.97
CA PHE A 311 16.67 10.86 5.90
C PHE A 311 17.87 11.80 5.77
N GLU A 312 18.35 12.03 4.56
CA GLU A 312 19.56 12.79 4.29
C GLU A 312 19.50 14.25 4.79
N PRO A 313 18.40 15.02 4.60
CA PRO A 313 18.37 16.44 5.00
C PRO A 313 18.50 16.68 6.49
N GLN A 314 18.21 15.67 7.32
CA GLN A 314 18.31 15.76 8.79
C GLN A 314 19.46 14.91 9.35
N ASN A 315 20.35 14.44 8.48
CA ASN A 315 21.51 13.63 8.85
C ASN A 315 21.14 12.38 9.68
N PHE A 316 20.04 11.69 9.29
CA PHE A 316 19.70 10.40 9.86
C PHE A 316 20.58 9.31 9.27
N SER A 317 21.06 8.41 10.12
CA SER A 317 21.73 7.18 9.70
C SER A 317 20.70 6.14 9.30
N VAL A 318 20.67 5.71 8.03
CA VAL A 318 19.87 4.55 7.60
C VAL A 318 20.63 3.29 8.02
N LEU A 319 20.02 2.48 8.87
CA LEU A 319 20.65 1.32 9.50
C LEU A 319 20.31 0.01 8.77
N ASP A 320 19.09 -0.10 8.26
CA ASP A 320 18.61 -1.29 7.54
C ASP A 320 17.53 -0.92 6.54
N VAL A 321 17.52 -1.63 5.41
CA VAL A 321 16.47 -1.58 4.40
C VAL A 321 16.08 -2.99 4.02
N GLU A 322 14.84 -3.37 4.31
CA GLU A 322 14.29 -4.68 3.92
C GLU A 322 13.17 -4.51 2.90
N ASN A 323 13.10 -5.42 1.92
CA ASN A 323 12.05 -5.46 0.91
C ASN A 323 11.11 -6.64 1.15
N LEU A 324 9.88 -6.35 1.53
CA LEU A 324 8.83 -7.34 1.83
C LEU A 324 7.79 -7.47 0.71
N ARG A 325 8.17 -7.24 -0.54
CA ARG A 325 7.26 -7.29 -1.69
C ARG A 325 6.40 -8.55 -1.75
N MET A 326 6.99 -9.73 -1.56
CA MET A 326 6.26 -10.99 -1.64
C MET A 326 5.33 -11.22 -0.46
N HIS A 327 5.66 -10.71 0.70
CA HIS A 327 4.76 -10.69 1.86
C HIS A 327 3.49 -9.86 1.56
N TYR A 328 3.65 -8.74 0.85
CA TYR A 328 2.49 -7.94 0.50
C TYR A 328 1.65 -8.60 -0.60
N ALA A 329 2.27 -9.25 -1.58
CA ALA A 329 1.52 -10.06 -2.55
C ALA A 329 0.65 -11.09 -1.82
N LYS A 330 1.22 -11.83 -0.86
CA LYS A 330 0.50 -12.83 -0.07
C LYS A 330 -0.58 -12.22 0.84
N THR A 331 -0.30 -11.09 1.48
CA THR A 331 -1.30 -10.35 2.27
C THR A 331 -2.52 -10.00 1.41
N LEU A 332 -2.29 -9.48 0.21
CA LEU A 332 -3.34 -9.10 -0.74
C LEU A 332 -4.11 -10.31 -1.28
N GLU A 333 -3.47 -11.47 -1.41
CA GLU A 333 -4.13 -12.73 -1.77
C GLU A 333 -5.13 -13.15 -0.69
N HIS A 334 -4.75 -13.06 0.59
CA HIS A 334 -5.67 -13.31 1.71
C HIS A 334 -6.83 -12.31 1.72
N TRP A 335 -6.54 -11.02 1.53
CA TRP A 335 -7.59 -10.00 1.46
C TRP A 335 -8.53 -10.23 0.27
N LEU A 336 -8.00 -10.58 -0.90
CA LEU A 336 -8.80 -10.88 -2.09
C LEU A 336 -9.71 -12.09 -1.84
N ALA A 337 -9.18 -13.18 -1.28
CA ALA A 337 -9.96 -14.38 -0.99
C ALA A 337 -11.12 -14.10 -0.02
N ARG A 338 -10.88 -13.33 1.05
CA ARG A 338 -11.91 -12.92 2.02
C ARG A 338 -12.94 -11.97 1.38
N PHE A 339 -12.46 -11.04 0.56
CA PHE A 339 -13.33 -10.13 -0.18
C PHE A 339 -14.24 -10.88 -1.15
N GLU A 340 -13.70 -11.85 -1.91
CA GLU A 340 -14.51 -12.70 -2.80
C GLU A 340 -15.58 -13.48 -2.04
N SER A 341 -15.24 -14.03 -0.89
CA SER A 341 -16.20 -14.73 -0.01
C SER A 341 -17.31 -13.81 0.52
N SER A 342 -17.03 -12.51 0.60
CA SER A 342 -17.95 -11.49 1.11
C SER A 342 -18.57 -10.63 -0.01
N PHE A 343 -18.33 -10.96 -1.29
CA PHE A 343 -18.67 -10.11 -2.44
C PHE A 343 -20.13 -9.67 -2.46
N ASP A 344 -21.06 -10.62 -2.30
CA ASP A 344 -22.49 -10.31 -2.29
C ASP A 344 -22.91 -9.42 -1.13
N THR A 345 -22.23 -9.53 0.01
CA THR A 345 -22.45 -8.63 1.15
C THR A 345 -21.97 -7.23 0.82
N VAL A 346 -20.82 -7.08 0.17
CA VAL A 346 -20.32 -5.79 -0.30
C VAL A 346 -21.26 -5.18 -1.34
N VAL A 347 -21.79 -5.98 -2.26
CA VAL A 347 -22.79 -5.51 -3.26
C VAL A 347 -24.03 -4.95 -2.56
N ARG A 348 -24.55 -5.63 -1.53
CA ARG A 348 -25.69 -5.11 -0.75
C ARG A 348 -25.35 -3.82 0.01
N MET A 349 -24.13 -3.68 0.51
CA MET A 349 -23.71 -2.51 1.29
C MET A 349 -23.39 -1.27 0.43
N LYS A 350 -22.74 -1.46 -0.71
CA LYS A 350 -22.10 -0.40 -1.50
C LYS A 350 -22.47 -0.37 -2.98
N GLY A 351 -23.19 -1.37 -3.47
CA GLY A 351 -23.53 -1.54 -4.88
C GLY A 351 -22.51 -2.32 -5.70
N LEU A 352 -22.96 -2.83 -6.83
CA LEU A 352 -22.18 -3.72 -7.72
C LEU A 352 -20.97 -3.01 -8.32
N GLU A 353 -21.12 -1.76 -8.73
CA GLU A 353 -20.03 -0.98 -9.35
C GLU A 353 -18.86 -0.81 -8.37
N PHE A 354 -19.15 -0.48 -7.11
CA PHE A 354 -18.14 -0.38 -6.06
C PHE A 354 -17.47 -1.74 -5.79
N ALA A 355 -18.26 -2.81 -5.66
CA ALA A 355 -17.70 -4.15 -5.40
C ALA A 355 -16.76 -4.60 -6.53
N ARG A 356 -17.11 -4.34 -7.79
CA ARG A 356 -16.26 -4.61 -8.95
C ARG A 356 -15.00 -3.74 -8.95
N ALA A 357 -15.11 -2.46 -8.64
CA ALA A 357 -13.97 -1.56 -8.52
C ALA A 357 -12.98 -2.05 -7.44
N TRP A 358 -13.49 -2.45 -6.28
CA TRP A 358 -12.65 -2.95 -5.19
C TRP A 358 -11.98 -4.28 -5.53
N ARG A 359 -12.70 -5.21 -6.16
CA ARG A 359 -12.11 -6.44 -6.72
C ARG A 359 -10.96 -6.15 -7.68
N LEU A 360 -11.16 -5.24 -8.62
CA LEU A 360 -10.13 -4.86 -9.58
C LEU A 360 -8.91 -4.25 -8.89
N TYR A 361 -9.12 -3.40 -7.89
CA TYR A 361 -8.05 -2.84 -7.08
C TYR A 361 -7.23 -3.92 -6.37
N LEU A 362 -7.88 -4.88 -5.70
CA LEU A 362 -7.18 -5.97 -5.01
C LEU A 362 -6.42 -6.87 -6.00
N CYS A 363 -7.06 -7.31 -7.08
CA CYS A 363 -6.41 -8.12 -8.13
C CYS A 363 -5.22 -7.39 -8.76
N GLY A 364 -5.38 -6.09 -9.07
CA GLY A 364 -4.31 -5.26 -9.63
C GLY A 364 -3.15 -5.08 -8.68
N SER A 365 -3.42 -4.99 -7.38
CA SER A 365 -2.40 -4.89 -6.35
C SER A 365 -1.62 -6.19 -6.19
N VAL A 366 -2.30 -7.36 -6.13
CA VAL A 366 -1.64 -8.69 -6.14
C VAL A 366 -0.69 -8.78 -7.34
N ALA A 367 -1.19 -8.51 -8.54
CA ALA A 367 -0.41 -8.57 -9.77
C ALA A 367 0.79 -7.59 -9.74
N ALA A 368 0.60 -6.37 -9.23
CA ALA A 368 1.65 -5.37 -9.17
C ALA A 368 2.81 -5.77 -8.22
N PHE A 369 2.50 -6.37 -7.07
CA PHE A 369 3.53 -6.86 -6.16
C PHE A 369 4.19 -8.14 -6.68
N ARG A 370 3.46 -9.11 -7.25
CA ARG A 370 4.04 -10.32 -7.83
C ARG A 370 4.99 -10.02 -8.98
N THR A 371 4.66 -9.06 -9.83
CA THR A 371 5.49 -8.68 -11.00
C THR A 371 6.60 -7.68 -10.67
N GLY A 372 6.68 -7.16 -9.44
CA GLY A 372 7.66 -6.15 -9.05
C GLY A 372 7.37 -4.73 -9.57
N SER A 373 6.16 -4.48 -10.07
CA SER A 373 5.70 -3.13 -10.42
C SER A 373 5.54 -2.22 -9.20
N LEU A 374 5.22 -2.82 -8.04
CA LEU A 374 5.30 -2.22 -6.72
C LEU A 374 6.29 -2.99 -5.85
N GLN A 375 6.85 -2.29 -4.88
CA GLN A 375 7.76 -2.78 -3.85
C GLN A 375 7.19 -2.44 -2.49
N LEU A 376 7.67 -3.10 -1.44
CA LEU A 376 7.43 -2.69 -0.07
C LEU A 376 8.75 -2.55 0.65
N PHE A 377 9.01 -1.39 1.20
CA PHE A 377 10.23 -1.14 1.94
C PHE A 377 9.96 -0.94 3.43
N GLN A 378 10.81 -1.53 4.24
CA GLN A 378 10.96 -1.21 5.65
C GLN A 378 12.33 -0.58 5.82
N VAL A 379 12.37 0.65 6.37
CA VAL A 379 13.62 1.40 6.60
C VAL A 379 13.76 1.66 8.09
N LEU A 380 14.79 1.10 8.69
CA LEU A 380 15.23 1.41 10.05
C LEU A 380 16.27 2.51 9.98
N PHE A 381 16.11 3.53 10.80
CA PHE A 381 17.03 4.67 10.86
C PHE A 381 17.22 5.20 12.28
N ALA A 382 18.25 6.00 12.48
CA ALA A 382 18.52 6.60 13.77
C ALA A 382 19.10 8.02 13.62
N GLY A 383 19.02 8.80 14.67
CA GLY A 383 19.73 10.07 14.75
C GLY A 383 21.25 9.85 14.69
N SER A 384 21.99 10.84 14.21
CA SER A 384 23.43 10.74 13.95
C SER A 384 24.31 10.39 15.15
N ARG A 385 23.79 10.57 16.36
CA ARG A 385 24.47 10.26 17.64
C ARG A 385 23.72 9.18 18.43
N SER A 386 22.89 8.39 17.76
CA SER A 386 22.12 7.33 18.42
C SER A 386 23.03 6.22 18.93
N PRO A 387 22.89 5.78 20.18
CA PRO A 387 23.60 4.63 20.70
C PRO A 387 22.97 3.30 20.24
N PHE A 388 21.87 3.30 19.51
CA PHE A 388 21.09 2.12 19.13
C PHE A 388 21.54 1.47 17.82
N ILE A 389 22.79 1.65 17.40
CA ILE A 389 23.36 0.98 16.22
C ILE A 389 23.85 -0.41 16.62
N VAL A 390 23.29 -1.43 16.01
CA VAL A 390 23.60 -2.84 16.33
C VAL A 390 24.74 -3.38 15.45
N TRP A 391 25.50 -4.36 15.97
CA TRP A 391 26.55 -5.04 15.24
C TRP A 391 26.03 -6.09 14.26
N THR A 392 24.92 -6.77 14.61
CA THR A 392 24.33 -7.83 13.81
C THR A 392 22.81 -7.66 13.75
N ARG A 393 22.15 -8.47 12.93
CA ARG A 393 20.69 -8.58 12.88
C ARG A 393 20.12 -9.71 13.75
N GLU A 394 20.91 -10.30 14.61
CA GLU A 394 20.53 -11.46 15.43
C GLU A 394 19.27 -11.20 16.26
N HIS A 395 19.16 -10.01 16.85
CA HIS A 395 17.99 -9.57 17.64
C HIS A 395 16.65 -9.66 16.90
N LEU A 396 16.64 -9.79 15.56
CA LEU A 396 15.42 -9.97 14.79
C LEU A 396 14.89 -11.41 14.87
N TYR A 397 15.77 -12.39 15.14
CA TYR A 397 15.46 -13.82 15.00
C TYR A 397 15.53 -14.59 16.29
N VAL A 398 16.20 -14.06 17.31
CA VAL A 398 16.26 -14.68 18.66
C VAL A 398 15.17 -14.12 19.58
N PRO A 399 14.67 -14.88 20.56
CA PRO A 399 13.77 -14.38 21.59
C PRO A 399 14.39 -13.20 22.36
N PHE A 400 13.57 -12.23 22.74
CA PHE A 400 14.02 -11.02 23.47
C PHE A 400 14.74 -11.32 24.79
N GLU A 401 14.42 -12.43 25.44
CA GLU A 401 15.03 -12.89 26.71
C GLU A 401 16.49 -13.35 26.55
N GLU A 402 16.90 -13.71 25.32
CA GLU A 402 18.24 -14.20 24.97
C GLU A 402 19.13 -13.09 24.34
N ASP A 403 18.66 -11.84 24.23
CA ASP A 403 19.40 -10.74 23.62
C ASP A 403 20.57 -10.32 24.53
N THR A 404 21.74 -10.93 24.30
CA THR A 404 23.01 -10.70 25.01
C THR A 404 23.67 -9.35 24.68
N ASP A 405 23.17 -8.62 23.68
CA ASP A 405 23.66 -7.27 23.33
C ASP A 405 23.52 -6.27 24.47
N ARG A 406 22.74 -6.59 25.50
CA ARG A 406 22.55 -5.74 26.69
C ARG A 406 23.87 -5.44 27.42
N GLU A 407 24.82 -6.38 27.41
CA GLU A 407 26.14 -6.21 28.07
C GLU A 407 27.18 -5.49 27.20
N LEU A 408 27.09 -5.61 25.85
CA LEU A 408 28.05 -4.98 24.95
C LEU A 408 27.91 -3.46 24.93
N TRP A 409 26.72 -2.92 25.17
CA TRP A 409 26.45 -1.48 25.19
C TRP A 409 26.98 -0.77 26.43
N THR A 410 27.00 -1.44 27.57
CA THR A 410 27.55 -0.89 28.83
C THR A 410 29.07 -0.79 28.79
N ARG A 411 29.75 -1.48 27.88
CA ARG A 411 31.21 -1.45 27.74
C ARG A 411 31.71 -0.44 26.69
N ALA A 412 30.80 0.08 25.83
CA ALA A 412 31.16 1.00 24.74
C ALA A 412 30.86 2.50 25.07
N MET A 413 30.28 2.80 26.24
CA MET A 413 30.18 4.13 26.81
C MET A 413 31.22 4.30 27.93
#